data_26de16f9521159f31bfe4c0bea17c00c
#
_entry.id   26de16f9521159f31bfe4c0bea17c00c
#
_cell.length_a   1.000
_cell.length_b   1.000
_cell.length_c   1.000
_cell.angle_alpha   90.00
_cell.angle_beta   90.00
_cell.angle_gamma   90.00
#
_symmetry.space_group_name_H-M   'P 1'
#
loop_
_entity.id
_entity.type
_entity.pdbx_description
1 polymer ?
#
loop_
_entity_poly.entity_id
_entity_poly.type
_entity_poly.pdbx_seq_one_letter_code
_entity_poly.pdbx_strand_id
1 'polypeptide(L)'
;MELGLTGLRVMVSAGAAGIGLAIARAFVREGARVSVCDVDAAALAALAQSDASLHAAACDVSQRDEVVHWFEGALAHLGGLDCLINNAGIAGPTGKVDAIDPEAWDRCIAVDLTGPFNCVRLAVPALRASTNASIVNVSSLAGRLGFALRTPYAAAKWGVIGLMRSLAVELGPDNIRVNALLPGIVAGERQHRVLTAKAQARGVSFEDVEKSAFAGTSIKQYVTAEQLADYVVFLASRRAATISGQALSVCGDTNMLS
;
A
#
# COMPACT_ATOMS: atom_id res chain seq x y z
N MET A 1 -4.02 -17.55 -16.16
CA MET A 1 -4.26 -18.33 -14.92
C MET A 1 -5.57 -17.84 -14.34
N GLU A 2 -6.53 -18.69 -14.12
CA GLU A 2 -7.78 -18.29 -13.47
C GLU A 2 -7.55 -18.16 -11.97
N LEU A 3 -7.86 -16.99 -11.39
CA LEU A 3 -7.62 -16.65 -9.98
C LEU A 3 -8.86 -16.86 -9.08
N GLY A 4 -10.06 -16.97 -9.71
CA GLY A 4 -11.32 -17.22 -9.02
C GLY A 4 -11.73 -16.06 -8.09
N LEU A 5 -11.58 -14.81 -8.56
CA LEU A 5 -11.86 -13.60 -7.78
C LEU A 5 -13.22 -12.97 -8.10
N THR A 6 -14.01 -13.57 -9.00
CA THR A 6 -15.33 -13.08 -9.35
C THR A 6 -16.22 -12.95 -8.10
N GLY A 7 -16.76 -11.76 -7.88
CA GLY A 7 -17.60 -11.44 -6.73
C GLY A 7 -16.84 -11.21 -5.41
N LEU A 8 -15.50 -11.30 -5.38
CA LEU A 8 -14.69 -10.99 -4.21
C LEU A 8 -14.91 -9.53 -3.78
N ARG A 9 -15.10 -9.29 -2.50
CA ARG A 9 -15.36 -7.96 -1.92
C ARG A 9 -14.06 -7.38 -1.40
N VAL A 10 -13.62 -6.28 -2.02
CA VAL A 10 -12.28 -5.72 -1.79
C VAL A 10 -12.38 -4.26 -1.34
N MET A 11 -11.59 -3.89 -0.34
CA MET A 11 -11.38 -2.50 0.05
C MET A 11 -9.91 -2.10 -0.17
N VAL A 12 -9.67 -0.94 -0.80
CA VAL A 12 -8.33 -0.43 -1.10
C VAL A 12 -8.19 1.01 -0.59
N SER A 13 -7.27 1.26 0.32
CA SER A 13 -6.97 2.63 0.78
C SER A 13 -6.02 3.35 -0.19
N ALA A 14 -6.19 4.67 -0.36
CA ALA A 14 -5.52 5.50 -1.37
C ALA A 14 -5.66 4.89 -2.78
N GLY A 15 -6.91 4.59 -3.15
CA GLY A 15 -7.24 3.84 -4.36
C GLY A 15 -7.66 4.70 -5.56
N ALA A 16 -7.63 6.04 -5.45
CA ALA A 16 -8.04 6.92 -6.54
C ALA A 16 -6.92 7.24 -7.54
N ALA A 17 -5.65 6.89 -7.21
CA ALA A 17 -4.51 7.16 -8.08
C ALA A 17 -3.39 6.12 -7.91
N GLY A 18 -2.41 6.15 -8.81
CA GLY A 18 -1.15 5.40 -8.71
C GLY A 18 -1.31 3.90 -8.49
N ILE A 19 -0.54 3.35 -7.54
CA ILE A 19 -0.51 1.92 -7.22
C ILE A 19 -1.90 1.44 -6.75
N GLY A 20 -2.57 2.21 -5.89
CA GLY A 20 -3.88 1.84 -5.36
C GLY A 20 -4.94 1.71 -6.45
N LEU A 21 -4.97 2.64 -7.39
CA LEU A 21 -5.88 2.60 -8.54
C LEU A 21 -5.58 1.43 -9.47
N ALA A 22 -4.30 1.15 -9.73
CA ALA A 22 -3.90 -0.01 -10.54
C ALA A 22 -4.36 -1.32 -9.88
N ILE A 23 -4.20 -1.44 -8.55
CA ILE A 23 -4.69 -2.59 -7.77
C ILE A 23 -6.22 -2.68 -7.85
N ALA A 24 -6.95 -1.59 -7.61
CA ALA A 24 -8.40 -1.58 -7.66
C ALA A 24 -8.92 -2.03 -9.03
N ARG A 25 -8.36 -1.49 -10.11
CA ARG A 25 -8.71 -1.88 -11.47
C ARG A 25 -8.33 -3.32 -11.82
N ALA A 26 -7.24 -3.83 -11.29
CA ALA A 26 -6.87 -5.23 -11.46
C ALA A 26 -7.91 -6.16 -10.82
N PHE A 27 -8.39 -5.86 -9.63
CA PHE A 27 -9.49 -6.60 -9.00
C PHE A 27 -10.78 -6.52 -9.80
N VAL A 28 -11.15 -5.34 -10.31
CA VAL A 28 -12.35 -5.19 -11.16
C VAL A 28 -12.22 -6.02 -12.43
N ARG A 29 -11.07 -6.05 -13.09
CA ARG A 29 -10.83 -6.91 -14.27
C ARG A 29 -11.01 -8.41 -13.99
N GLU A 30 -10.72 -8.84 -12.75
CA GLU A 30 -10.94 -10.22 -12.29
C GLU A 30 -12.39 -10.47 -11.79
N GLY A 31 -13.30 -9.49 -11.96
CA GLY A 31 -14.71 -9.59 -11.58
C GLY A 31 -15.00 -9.36 -10.10
N ALA A 32 -14.09 -8.79 -9.34
CA ALA A 32 -14.29 -8.42 -7.95
C ALA A 32 -15.14 -7.14 -7.83
N ARG A 33 -15.77 -6.96 -6.66
CA ARG A 33 -16.46 -5.74 -6.25
C ARG A 33 -15.52 -4.92 -5.37
N VAL A 34 -15.27 -3.66 -5.73
CA VAL A 34 -14.21 -2.88 -5.09
C VAL A 34 -14.73 -1.56 -4.52
N SER A 35 -14.35 -1.27 -3.28
CA SER A 35 -14.49 0.04 -2.65
C SER A 35 -13.12 0.63 -2.40
N VAL A 36 -12.94 1.88 -2.78
CA VAL A 36 -11.69 2.62 -2.55
C VAL A 36 -11.93 3.83 -1.64
N CYS A 37 -10.88 4.28 -0.96
CA CYS A 37 -10.88 5.61 -0.37
C CYS A 37 -9.62 6.38 -0.77
N ASP A 38 -9.71 7.70 -0.70
CA ASP A 38 -8.55 8.59 -0.90
C ASP A 38 -8.77 9.92 -0.17
N VAL A 39 -7.69 10.66 0.09
CA VAL A 39 -7.75 12.04 0.61
C VAL A 39 -7.81 13.06 -0.52
N ASP A 40 -7.44 12.68 -1.74
CA ASP A 40 -7.38 13.58 -2.90
C ASP A 40 -8.77 13.71 -3.55
N ALA A 41 -9.45 14.79 -3.23
CA ALA A 41 -10.79 15.08 -3.76
C ALA A 41 -10.80 15.21 -5.30
N ALA A 42 -9.71 15.71 -5.91
CA ALA A 42 -9.64 15.84 -7.37
C ALA A 42 -9.48 14.45 -8.03
N ALA A 43 -8.65 13.58 -7.45
CA ALA A 43 -8.51 12.21 -7.90
C ALA A 43 -9.82 11.41 -7.75
N LEU A 44 -10.54 11.58 -6.64
CA LEU A 44 -11.85 10.96 -6.44
C LEU A 44 -12.89 11.45 -7.46
N ALA A 45 -12.93 12.75 -7.75
CA ALA A 45 -13.83 13.31 -8.76
C ALA A 45 -13.52 12.79 -10.17
N ALA A 46 -12.23 12.70 -10.53
CA ALA A 46 -11.80 12.12 -11.80
C ALA A 46 -12.15 10.62 -11.89
N LEU A 47 -11.98 9.89 -10.80
CA LEU A 47 -12.33 8.47 -10.73
C LEU A 47 -13.84 8.25 -10.93
N ALA A 48 -14.69 9.04 -10.28
CA ALA A 48 -16.14 8.95 -10.41
C ALA A 48 -16.62 9.20 -11.86
N GLN A 49 -15.90 10.02 -12.63
CA GLN A 49 -16.19 10.27 -14.03
C GLN A 49 -15.67 9.18 -14.98
N SER A 50 -14.55 8.55 -14.65
CA SER A 50 -13.85 7.63 -15.53
C SER A 50 -14.14 6.15 -15.26
N ASP A 51 -14.62 5.78 -14.08
CA ASP A 51 -14.75 4.38 -13.66
C ASP A 51 -15.89 4.19 -12.65
N ALA A 52 -17.11 4.04 -13.18
CA ALA A 52 -18.31 3.82 -12.38
C ALA A 52 -18.38 2.42 -11.70
N SER A 53 -17.43 1.53 -12.00
CA SER A 53 -17.36 0.20 -11.37
C SER A 53 -16.77 0.22 -9.96
N LEU A 54 -16.15 1.34 -9.57
CA LEU A 54 -15.53 1.53 -8.27
C LEU A 54 -16.43 2.37 -7.35
N HIS A 55 -16.75 1.83 -6.18
CA HIS A 55 -17.31 2.63 -5.09
C HIS A 55 -16.17 3.44 -4.44
N ALA A 56 -16.33 4.76 -4.32
CA ALA A 56 -15.27 5.65 -3.84
C ALA A 56 -15.76 6.54 -2.70
N ALA A 57 -14.90 6.77 -1.70
CA ALA A 57 -15.17 7.66 -0.57
C ALA A 57 -13.95 8.51 -0.22
N ALA A 58 -14.18 9.71 0.33
CA ALA A 58 -13.12 10.51 0.94
C ALA A 58 -12.77 9.92 2.30
N CYS A 59 -11.46 9.71 2.59
CA CYS A 59 -11.02 9.25 3.89
C CYS A 59 -9.51 9.46 4.05
N ASP A 60 -9.12 10.13 5.13
CA ASP A 60 -7.76 10.11 5.65
C ASP A 60 -7.62 8.94 6.64
N VAL A 61 -6.84 7.93 6.29
CA VAL A 61 -6.65 6.72 7.12
C VAL A 61 -6.02 7.00 8.48
N SER A 62 -5.40 8.16 8.69
CA SER A 62 -4.89 8.59 9.98
C SER A 62 -5.99 9.07 10.93
N GLN A 63 -7.18 9.41 10.40
CA GLN A 63 -8.34 9.89 11.15
C GLN A 63 -9.32 8.74 11.41
N ARG A 64 -9.44 8.33 12.68
CA ARG A 64 -10.23 7.13 13.04
C ARG A 64 -11.70 7.24 12.67
N ASP A 65 -12.28 8.42 12.83
CA ASP A 65 -13.69 8.64 12.53
C ASP A 65 -13.96 8.57 11.01
N GLU A 66 -13.05 9.10 10.18
CA GLU A 66 -13.15 8.99 8.73
C GLU A 66 -13.03 7.53 8.27
N VAL A 67 -12.14 6.74 8.90
CA VAL A 67 -12.01 5.31 8.61
C VAL A 67 -13.30 4.56 8.98
N VAL A 68 -13.93 4.89 10.12
CA VAL A 68 -15.22 4.30 10.50
C VAL A 68 -16.27 4.57 9.43
N HIS A 69 -16.44 5.84 9.01
CA HIS A 69 -17.43 6.21 8.00
C HIS A 69 -17.18 5.52 6.65
N TRP A 70 -15.88 5.43 6.22
CA TRP A 70 -15.57 4.68 5.01
C TRP A 70 -15.94 3.21 5.12
N PHE A 71 -15.61 2.55 6.25
CA PHE A 71 -15.95 1.14 6.47
C PHE A 71 -17.44 0.89 6.48
N GLU A 72 -18.23 1.73 7.15
CA GLU A 72 -19.70 1.62 7.18
C GLU A 72 -20.29 1.68 5.77
N GLY A 73 -19.92 2.70 4.98
CA GLY A 73 -20.38 2.85 3.60
C GLY A 73 -19.92 1.73 2.68
N ALA A 74 -18.64 1.34 2.78
CA ALA A 74 -18.06 0.28 1.96
C ALA A 74 -18.70 -1.10 2.27
N LEU A 75 -18.86 -1.45 3.54
CA LEU A 75 -19.47 -2.72 3.93
C LEU A 75 -20.96 -2.80 3.54
N ALA A 76 -21.70 -1.69 3.65
CA ALA A 76 -23.08 -1.62 3.18
C ALA A 76 -23.16 -1.82 1.65
N HIS A 77 -22.26 -1.19 0.88
CA HIS A 77 -22.21 -1.32 -0.58
C HIS A 77 -21.77 -2.73 -1.03
N LEU A 78 -20.74 -3.29 -0.41
CA LEU A 78 -20.15 -4.58 -0.81
C LEU A 78 -20.94 -5.78 -0.26
N GLY A 79 -21.66 -5.63 0.85
CA GLY A 79 -22.31 -6.72 1.57
C GLY A 79 -21.34 -7.61 2.37
N GLY A 80 -20.19 -7.08 2.75
CA GLY A 80 -19.14 -7.74 3.53
C GLY A 80 -17.74 -7.45 2.99
N LEU A 81 -16.73 -8.21 3.47
CA LEU A 81 -15.33 -8.00 3.08
C LEU A 81 -14.58 -9.34 2.98
N ASP A 82 -13.82 -9.49 1.90
CA ASP A 82 -12.95 -10.65 1.68
C ASP A 82 -11.46 -10.25 1.61
N CYS A 83 -11.17 -9.04 1.14
CA CYS A 83 -9.79 -8.58 1.00
C CYS A 83 -9.65 -7.09 1.39
N LEU A 84 -8.68 -6.80 2.28
CA LEU A 84 -8.27 -5.44 2.61
C LEU A 84 -6.88 -5.17 2.06
N ILE A 85 -6.75 -4.08 1.29
CA ILE A 85 -5.46 -3.57 0.79
C ILE A 85 -5.13 -2.26 1.49
N ASN A 86 -4.19 -2.29 2.43
CA ASN A 86 -3.63 -1.10 3.05
C ASN A 86 -2.53 -0.55 2.15
N ASN A 87 -2.91 0.32 1.22
CA ASN A 87 -2.00 0.94 0.25
C ASN A 87 -1.69 2.40 0.61
N ALA A 88 -2.51 3.06 1.41
CA ALA A 88 -2.29 4.45 1.80
C ALA A 88 -0.89 4.65 2.41
N GLY A 89 -0.25 5.75 2.01
CA GLY A 89 1.05 6.10 2.53
C GLY A 89 1.61 7.35 1.87
N ILE A 90 2.36 8.13 2.62
CA ILE A 90 3.05 9.33 2.14
C ILE A 90 4.55 9.11 2.08
N ALA A 91 5.23 9.97 1.33
CA ALA A 91 6.69 9.90 1.27
C ALA A 91 7.36 10.27 2.60
N GLY A 92 6.72 11.13 3.38
CA GLY A 92 7.34 11.77 4.53
C GLY A 92 8.44 12.77 4.11
N PRO A 93 9.07 13.44 5.09
CA PRO A 93 10.14 14.40 4.83
C PRO A 93 11.42 13.72 4.33
N THR A 94 12.23 14.48 3.60
CA THR A 94 13.57 14.07 3.16
C THR A 94 14.59 14.99 3.83
N GLY A 95 15.45 14.45 4.68
CA GLY A 95 16.45 15.21 5.41
C GLY A 95 17.26 14.36 6.39
N LYS A 96 18.32 14.93 6.96
CA LYS A 96 19.05 14.33 8.07
C LYS A 96 18.16 14.28 9.30
N VAL A 97 18.37 13.30 10.18
CA VAL A 97 17.51 13.05 11.35
C VAL A 97 17.39 14.26 12.29
N ASP A 98 18.45 15.01 12.44
CA ASP A 98 18.52 16.24 13.25
C ASP A 98 17.82 17.46 12.63
N ALA A 99 17.45 17.37 11.35
CA ALA A 99 16.72 18.39 10.59
C ALA A 99 15.28 17.98 10.23
N ILE A 100 14.80 16.81 10.70
CA ILE A 100 13.42 16.38 10.50
C ILE A 100 12.50 17.16 11.44
N ASP A 101 11.50 17.82 10.87
CA ASP A 101 10.42 18.42 11.65
C ASP A 101 9.61 17.34 12.39
N PRO A 102 9.42 17.47 13.72
CA PRO A 102 8.64 16.51 14.51
C PRO A 102 7.20 16.32 14.04
N GLU A 103 6.52 17.37 13.59
CA GLU A 103 5.14 17.27 13.07
C GLU A 103 5.10 16.47 11.76
N ALA A 104 6.09 16.64 10.89
CA ALA A 104 6.22 15.86 9.67
C ALA A 104 6.57 14.39 9.97
N TRP A 105 7.33 14.11 11.01
CA TRP A 105 7.54 12.75 11.53
C TRP A 105 6.21 12.15 11.98
N ASP A 106 5.48 12.81 12.87
CA ASP A 106 4.21 12.33 13.43
C ASP A 106 3.19 12.07 12.31
N ARG A 107 3.09 12.95 11.32
CA ARG A 107 2.21 12.76 10.16
C ARG A 107 2.59 11.52 9.36
N CYS A 108 3.88 11.28 9.15
CA CYS A 108 4.36 10.10 8.43
C CYS A 108 3.98 8.80 9.17
N ILE A 109 4.19 8.73 10.47
CA ILE A 109 3.81 7.58 11.30
C ILE A 109 2.28 7.41 11.34
N ALA A 110 1.52 8.51 11.48
CA ALA A 110 0.07 8.47 11.53
C ALA A 110 -0.54 7.87 10.25
N VAL A 111 -0.03 8.25 9.07
CA VAL A 111 -0.55 7.73 7.79
C VAL A 111 0.00 6.33 7.50
N ASP A 112 1.33 6.16 7.56
CA ASP A 112 2.00 4.99 7.00
C ASP A 112 1.98 3.76 7.93
N LEU A 113 1.74 3.95 9.24
CA LEU A 113 1.71 2.87 10.23
C LEU A 113 0.39 2.81 10.99
N THR A 114 -0.06 3.94 11.58
CA THR A 114 -1.31 3.96 12.34
C THR A 114 -2.53 3.77 11.43
N GLY A 115 -2.50 4.31 10.20
CA GLY A 115 -3.55 4.13 9.20
C GLY A 115 -3.87 2.66 8.90
N PRO A 116 -2.88 1.82 8.52
CA PRO A 116 -3.07 0.37 8.39
C PRO A 116 -3.70 -0.30 9.62
N PHE A 117 -3.27 0.06 10.82
CA PHE A 117 -3.88 -0.44 12.06
C PHE A 117 -5.34 -0.03 12.19
N ASN A 118 -5.69 1.24 11.92
CA ASN A 118 -7.07 1.74 11.97
C ASN A 118 -7.98 0.93 11.03
N CYS A 119 -7.51 0.65 9.80
CA CYS A 119 -8.27 -0.15 8.83
C CYS A 119 -8.40 -1.61 9.25
N VAL A 120 -7.31 -2.27 9.66
CA VAL A 120 -7.33 -3.68 10.07
C VAL A 120 -8.30 -3.92 11.22
N ARG A 121 -8.28 -3.07 12.24
CA ARG A 121 -9.16 -3.17 13.40
C ARG A 121 -10.65 -3.26 13.03
N LEU A 122 -11.08 -2.53 12.01
CA LEU A 122 -12.46 -2.53 11.53
C LEU A 122 -12.74 -3.64 10.51
N ALA A 123 -11.71 -4.10 9.78
CA ALA A 123 -11.85 -5.14 8.77
C ALA A 123 -12.03 -6.54 9.36
N VAL A 124 -11.34 -6.85 10.46
CA VAL A 124 -11.26 -8.21 11.02
C VAL A 124 -12.62 -8.85 11.28
N PRO A 125 -13.63 -8.17 11.88
CA PRO A 125 -14.95 -8.76 12.09
C PRO A 125 -15.62 -9.23 10.78
N ALA A 126 -15.50 -8.43 9.70
CA ALA A 126 -16.08 -8.80 8.41
C ALA A 126 -15.26 -9.88 7.69
N LEU A 127 -13.92 -9.85 7.81
CA LEU A 127 -13.03 -10.86 7.24
C LEU A 127 -13.24 -12.25 7.85
N ARG A 128 -13.58 -12.35 9.14
CA ARG A 128 -13.92 -13.63 9.80
C ARG A 128 -15.11 -14.34 9.15
N ALA A 129 -16.02 -13.60 8.54
CA ALA A 129 -17.16 -14.16 7.81
C ALA A 129 -16.83 -14.55 6.35
N SER A 130 -15.62 -14.30 5.88
CA SER A 130 -15.17 -14.62 4.53
C SER A 130 -14.67 -16.05 4.42
N THR A 131 -14.89 -16.69 3.27
CA THR A 131 -14.29 -18.00 2.91
C THR A 131 -12.95 -17.88 2.21
N ASN A 132 -12.48 -16.65 1.93
CA ASN A 132 -11.17 -16.39 1.29
C ASN A 132 -10.58 -15.06 1.81
N ALA A 133 -10.44 -14.95 3.12
CA ALA A 133 -9.99 -13.73 3.77
C ALA A 133 -8.50 -13.44 3.54
N SER A 134 -8.18 -12.19 3.19
CA SER A 134 -6.79 -11.74 3.07
C SER A 134 -6.60 -10.26 3.39
N ILE A 135 -5.42 -9.93 3.92
CA ILE A 135 -4.93 -8.56 4.11
C ILE A 135 -3.59 -8.43 3.41
N VAL A 136 -3.45 -7.41 2.57
CA VAL A 136 -2.17 -7.05 1.96
C VAL A 136 -1.80 -5.63 2.37
N ASN A 137 -0.66 -5.50 3.06
CA ASN A 137 -0.13 -4.20 3.47
C ASN A 137 0.96 -3.76 2.49
N VAL A 138 0.81 -2.62 1.86
CA VAL A 138 1.84 -2.05 0.99
C VAL A 138 2.89 -1.35 1.86
N SER A 139 3.99 -2.08 2.12
CA SER A 139 5.17 -1.54 2.77
C SER A 139 6.12 -0.90 1.72
N SER A 140 7.37 -1.21 1.76
CA SER A 140 8.43 -0.75 0.85
C SER A 140 9.68 -1.59 1.10
N LEU A 141 10.66 -1.54 0.21
CA LEU A 141 12.03 -1.97 0.54
C LEU A 141 12.62 -1.21 1.73
N ALA A 142 12.17 0.03 1.98
CA ALA A 142 12.52 0.79 3.20
C ALA A 142 12.01 0.12 4.49
N GLY A 143 11.14 -0.87 4.42
CA GLY A 143 10.75 -1.75 5.53
C GLY A 143 11.67 -2.97 5.72
N ARG A 144 12.74 -3.08 4.93
CA ARG A 144 13.72 -4.18 5.02
C ARG A 144 15.17 -3.68 4.99
N LEU A 145 15.41 -2.53 4.36
CA LEU A 145 16.72 -1.93 4.16
C LEU A 145 16.78 -0.57 4.84
N GLY A 146 17.98 -0.17 5.29
CA GLY A 146 18.20 1.20 5.73
C GLY A 146 18.00 2.20 4.59
N PHE A 147 17.42 3.38 4.89
CA PHE A 147 17.11 4.38 3.88
C PHE A 147 17.54 5.76 4.36
N ALA A 148 18.72 6.18 3.96
CA ALA A 148 19.28 7.47 4.35
C ALA A 148 18.37 8.64 3.95
N LEU A 149 18.31 9.68 4.79
CA LEU A 149 17.47 10.86 4.64
C LEU A 149 15.95 10.60 4.70
N ARG A 150 15.52 9.38 5.06
CA ARG A 150 14.12 8.94 5.04
C ARG A 150 13.72 8.20 6.32
N THR A 151 14.28 8.61 7.46
CA THR A 151 14.08 7.92 8.76
C THR A 151 12.61 7.75 9.16
N PRO A 152 11.70 8.75 9.05
CA PRO A 152 10.29 8.55 9.43
C PRO A 152 9.61 7.49 8.55
N TYR A 153 9.83 7.58 7.24
CA TYR A 153 9.28 6.63 6.28
C TYR A 153 9.80 5.20 6.51
N ALA A 154 11.12 5.05 6.71
CA ALA A 154 11.72 3.75 6.99
C ALA A 154 11.17 3.16 8.30
N ALA A 155 11.10 3.95 9.38
CA ALA A 155 10.54 3.52 10.66
C ALA A 155 9.10 3.02 10.52
N ALA A 156 8.24 3.78 9.81
CA ALA A 156 6.86 3.38 9.55
C ALA A 156 6.79 2.08 8.73
N LYS A 157 7.58 1.95 7.66
CA LYS A 157 7.54 0.78 6.77
C LYS A 157 8.12 -0.49 7.41
N TRP A 158 9.11 -0.38 8.31
CA TRP A 158 9.52 -1.47 9.19
C TRP A 158 8.42 -1.83 10.19
N GLY A 159 7.75 -0.83 10.77
CA GLY A 159 6.59 -1.02 11.65
C GLY A 159 5.46 -1.80 10.98
N VAL A 160 5.17 -1.51 9.70
CA VAL A 160 4.18 -2.27 8.90
C VAL A 160 4.56 -3.75 8.77
N ILE A 161 5.86 -4.08 8.62
CA ILE A 161 6.31 -5.48 8.58
C ILE A 161 6.08 -6.16 9.94
N GLY A 162 6.39 -5.46 11.04
CA GLY A 162 6.12 -5.96 12.39
C GLY A 162 4.62 -6.20 12.63
N LEU A 163 3.79 -5.22 12.27
CA LEU A 163 2.33 -5.32 12.33
C LEU A 163 1.83 -6.53 11.51
N MET A 164 2.26 -6.65 10.26
CA MET A 164 1.88 -7.75 9.37
C MET A 164 2.22 -9.12 9.97
N ARG A 165 3.44 -9.27 10.50
CA ARG A 165 3.89 -10.54 11.11
C ARG A 165 3.04 -10.94 12.30
N SER A 166 2.74 -9.98 13.20
CA SER A 166 1.92 -10.21 14.38
C SER A 166 0.49 -10.59 14.00
N LEU A 167 -0.11 -9.85 13.05
CA LEU A 167 -1.45 -10.14 12.54
C LEU A 167 -1.53 -11.50 11.83
N ALA A 168 -0.50 -11.92 11.13
CA ALA A 168 -0.49 -13.23 10.47
C ALA A 168 -0.57 -14.38 11.47
N VAL A 169 0.08 -14.24 12.64
CA VAL A 169 0.01 -15.22 13.73
C VAL A 169 -1.34 -15.14 14.44
N GLU A 170 -1.80 -13.93 14.77
CA GLU A 170 -3.04 -13.69 15.51
C GLU A 170 -4.30 -14.13 14.74
N LEU A 171 -4.34 -13.82 13.43
CA LEU A 171 -5.51 -14.06 12.59
C LEU A 171 -5.46 -15.38 11.80
N GLY A 172 -4.34 -16.08 11.86
CA GLY A 172 -4.18 -17.39 11.22
C GLY A 172 -5.23 -18.43 11.65
N PRO A 173 -5.57 -18.55 12.94
CA PRO A 173 -6.67 -19.44 13.39
C PRO A 173 -8.04 -19.10 12.79
N ASP A 174 -8.26 -17.85 12.38
CA ASP A 174 -9.48 -17.41 11.67
C ASP A 174 -9.37 -17.61 10.14
N ASN A 175 -8.31 -18.27 9.63
CA ASN A 175 -8.01 -18.41 8.21
C ASN A 175 -7.87 -17.08 7.45
N ILE A 176 -7.48 -16.01 8.11
CA ILE A 176 -7.19 -14.72 7.50
C ILE A 176 -5.69 -14.65 7.21
N ARG A 177 -5.33 -14.61 5.92
CA ARG A 177 -3.93 -14.48 5.49
C ARG A 177 -3.51 -13.03 5.55
N VAL A 178 -2.31 -12.75 6.04
CA VAL A 178 -1.77 -11.38 6.14
C VAL A 178 -0.38 -11.33 5.55
N ASN A 179 -0.18 -10.52 4.51
CA ASN A 179 1.10 -10.38 3.83
C ASN A 179 1.47 -8.89 3.65
N ALA A 180 2.73 -8.63 3.36
CA ALA A 180 3.21 -7.32 2.97
C ALA A 180 3.86 -7.35 1.60
N LEU A 181 3.50 -6.38 0.74
CA LEU A 181 4.16 -6.11 -0.52
C LEU A 181 5.25 -5.06 -0.30
N LEU A 182 6.44 -5.31 -0.83
CA LEU A 182 7.59 -4.41 -0.74
C LEU A 182 7.99 -3.93 -2.15
N PRO A 183 7.37 -2.84 -2.64
CA PRO A 183 7.78 -2.24 -3.89
C PRO A 183 9.22 -1.72 -3.84
N GLY A 184 9.92 -1.85 -4.96
CA GLY A 184 11.18 -1.17 -5.22
C GLY A 184 10.99 0.26 -5.74
N ILE A 185 11.75 0.61 -6.77
CA ILE A 185 11.68 1.90 -7.45
C ILE A 185 10.50 1.85 -8.42
N VAL A 186 9.36 2.43 -8.03
CA VAL A 186 8.12 2.40 -8.81
C VAL A 186 8.03 3.63 -9.71
N ALA A 187 7.74 3.44 -10.99
CA ALA A 187 7.52 4.54 -11.93
C ALA A 187 6.34 5.44 -11.51
N GLY A 188 6.45 6.75 -11.73
CA GLY A 188 5.39 7.70 -11.51
C GLY A 188 5.82 8.98 -10.77
N GLU A 189 4.90 9.93 -10.69
CA GLU A 189 5.17 11.27 -10.13
C GLU A 189 5.69 11.27 -8.69
N ARG A 190 5.20 10.34 -7.85
CA ARG A 190 5.67 10.24 -6.46
C ARG A 190 7.17 9.93 -6.43
N GLN A 191 7.63 9.00 -7.26
CA GLN A 191 9.06 8.65 -7.34
C GLN A 191 9.88 9.82 -7.88
N HIS A 192 9.39 10.49 -8.91
CA HIS A 192 10.04 11.68 -9.43
C HIS A 192 10.23 12.76 -8.36
N ARG A 193 9.19 13.07 -7.57
CA ARG A 193 9.29 14.01 -6.45
C ARG A 193 10.31 13.57 -5.39
N VAL A 194 10.35 12.28 -5.06
CA VAL A 194 11.33 11.74 -4.07
C VAL A 194 12.76 11.88 -4.57
N LEU A 195 13.02 11.55 -5.83
CA LEU A 195 14.37 11.68 -6.42
C LEU A 195 14.78 13.16 -6.52
N THR A 196 13.87 14.04 -6.92
CA THR A 196 14.10 15.49 -6.96
C THR A 196 14.44 16.06 -5.57
N ALA A 197 13.67 15.70 -4.54
CA ALA A 197 13.97 16.14 -3.16
C ALA A 197 15.33 15.62 -2.66
N LYS A 198 15.71 14.41 -3.03
CA LYS A 198 17.05 13.88 -2.72
C LYS A 198 18.16 14.60 -3.48
N ALA A 199 17.96 14.92 -4.75
CA ALA A 199 18.90 15.68 -5.55
C ALA A 199 19.17 17.06 -4.91
N GLN A 200 18.12 17.74 -4.50
CA GLN A 200 18.20 19.02 -3.78
C GLN A 200 18.94 18.87 -2.44
N ALA A 201 18.55 17.88 -1.62
CA ALA A 201 19.16 17.64 -0.30
C ALA A 201 20.66 17.26 -0.37
N ARG A 202 21.12 16.69 -1.49
CA ARG A 202 22.51 16.30 -1.72
C ARG A 202 23.32 17.30 -2.54
N GLY A 203 22.67 18.27 -3.20
CA GLY A 203 23.32 19.23 -4.09
C GLY A 203 23.87 18.58 -5.37
N VAL A 204 23.18 17.57 -5.91
CA VAL A 204 23.56 16.84 -7.13
C VAL A 204 22.42 16.85 -8.16
N SER A 205 22.67 16.38 -9.40
CA SER A 205 21.65 16.30 -10.43
C SER A 205 20.59 15.22 -10.15
N PHE A 206 19.41 15.33 -10.79
CA PHE A 206 18.39 14.29 -10.75
C PHE A 206 18.91 12.99 -11.33
N GLU A 207 19.63 13.05 -12.44
CA GLU A 207 20.23 11.91 -13.16
C GLU A 207 21.23 11.15 -12.27
N ASP A 208 22.04 11.86 -11.48
CA ASP A 208 22.99 11.23 -10.56
C ASP A 208 22.27 10.47 -9.44
N VAL A 209 21.17 11.04 -8.91
CA VAL A 209 20.36 10.36 -7.89
C VAL A 209 19.62 9.16 -8.47
N GLU A 210 19.06 9.28 -9.66
CA GLU A 210 18.40 8.17 -10.34
C GLU A 210 19.40 7.03 -10.65
N LYS A 211 20.56 7.35 -11.20
CA LYS A 211 21.64 6.38 -11.43
C LYS A 211 22.08 5.70 -10.13
N SER A 212 22.23 6.47 -9.06
CA SER A 212 22.57 5.95 -7.73
C SER A 212 21.45 5.03 -7.19
N ALA A 213 20.18 5.38 -7.37
CA ALA A 213 19.06 4.57 -6.95
C ALA A 213 19.06 3.18 -7.64
N PHE A 214 19.42 3.13 -8.92
CA PHE A 214 19.55 1.86 -9.65
C PHE A 214 20.87 1.14 -9.44
N ALA A 215 21.89 1.77 -8.85
CA ALA A 215 23.21 1.14 -8.65
C ALA A 215 23.11 -0.15 -7.82
N GLY A 216 22.28 -0.13 -6.77
CA GLY A 216 22.05 -1.28 -5.90
C GLY A 216 20.98 -2.27 -6.37
N THR A 217 20.54 -2.21 -7.63
CA THR A 217 19.47 -3.06 -8.16
C THR A 217 20.04 -3.97 -9.25
N SER A 218 19.69 -5.26 -9.28
CA SER A 218 20.15 -6.19 -10.32
C SER A 218 19.44 -5.91 -11.66
N ILE A 219 18.11 -5.77 -11.65
CA ILE A 219 17.32 -5.40 -12.83
C ILE A 219 17.14 -3.88 -12.84
N LYS A 220 17.84 -3.18 -13.75
CA LYS A 220 17.88 -1.71 -13.85
C LYS A 220 16.62 -1.14 -14.52
N GLN A 221 15.44 -1.43 -13.96
CA GLN A 221 14.15 -0.99 -14.49
C GLN A 221 13.24 -0.52 -13.36
N TYR A 222 12.40 0.45 -13.66
CA TYR A 222 11.31 0.82 -12.77
C TYR A 222 10.30 -0.34 -12.67
N VAL A 223 9.80 -0.57 -11.46
CA VAL A 223 8.63 -1.39 -11.25
C VAL A 223 7.39 -0.61 -11.71
N THR A 224 6.45 -1.25 -12.39
CA THR A 224 5.18 -0.60 -12.76
C THR A 224 4.10 -0.85 -11.71
N ALA A 225 3.09 0.02 -11.68
CA ALA A 225 1.93 -0.17 -10.81
C ALA A 225 1.15 -1.45 -11.16
N GLU A 226 1.11 -1.82 -12.44
CA GLU A 226 0.47 -3.03 -12.95
C GLU A 226 1.15 -4.29 -12.44
N GLN A 227 2.49 -4.35 -12.45
CA GLN A 227 3.24 -5.49 -11.90
C GLN A 227 2.95 -5.71 -10.42
N LEU A 228 2.79 -4.61 -9.65
CA LEU A 228 2.39 -4.68 -8.25
C LEU A 228 0.95 -5.15 -8.09
N ALA A 229 0.05 -4.63 -8.93
CA ALA A 229 -1.35 -4.99 -8.93
C ALA A 229 -1.57 -6.48 -9.23
N ASP A 230 -0.94 -7.01 -10.27
CA ASP A 230 -1.02 -8.43 -10.65
C ASP A 230 -0.56 -9.33 -9.50
N TYR A 231 0.50 -8.94 -8.80
CA TYR A 231 0.98 -9.70 -7.65
C TYR A 231 0.01 -9.65 -6.45
N VAL A 232 -0.61 -8.50 -6.20
CA VAL A 232 -1.61 -8.34 -5.13
C VAL A 232 -2.86 -9.18 -5.41
N VAL A 233 -3.36 -9.20 -6.64
CA VAL A 233 -4.52 -10.03 -7.05
C VAL A 233 -4.21 -11.51 -6.86
N PHE A 234 -2.99 -11.95 -7.22
CA PHE A 234 -2.54 -13.33 -6.94
C PHE A 234 -2.56 -13.62 -5.44
N LEU A 235 -2.00 -12.74 -4.59
CA LEU A 235 -1.97 -12.92 -3.14
C LEU A 235 -3.37 -12.98 -2.51
N ALA A 236 -4.35 -12.26 -3.08
CA ALA A 236 -5.74 -12.31 -2.64
C ALA A 236 -6.48 -13.59 -3.07
N SER A 237 -5.97 -14.30 -4.06
CA SER A 237 -6.60 -15.48 -4.62
C SER A 237 -6.44 -16.73 -3.75
N ARG A 238 -7.28 -17.74 -3.98
CA ARG A 238 -7.13 -19.08 -3.38
C ARG A 238 -5.85 -19.80 -3.81
N ARG A 239 -5.20 -19.35 -4.89
CA ARG A 239 -3.89 -19.88 -5.32
C ARG A 239 -2.78 -19.58 -4.32
N ALA A 240 -2.96 -18.54 -3.50
CA ALA A 240 -2.05 -18.13 -2.43
C ALA A 240 -2.51 -18.60 -1.02
N ALA A 241 -3.33 -19.65 -0.93
CA ALA A 241 -3.99 -20.08 0.32
C ALA A 241 -3.03 -20.37 1.48
N THR A 242 -1.79 -20.73 1.21
CA THR A 242 -0.76 -21.00 2.23
C THR A 242 0.30 -19.91 2.34
N ILE A 243 0.12 -18.79 1.64
CA ILE A 243 1.02 -17.62 1.72
C ILE A 243 0.48 -16.67 2.77
N SER A 244 1.08 -16.67 3.96
CA SER A 244 0.77 -15.76 5.08
C SER A 244 2.03 -15.42 5.85
N GLY A 245 2.09 -14.23 6.46
CA GLY A 245 3.24 -13.74 7.21
C GLY A 245 4.45 -13.40 6.33
N GLN A 246 4.29 -13.22 5.03
CA GLN A 246 5.39 -12.99 4.11
C GLN A 246 5.56 -11.50 3.77
N ALA A 247 6.82 -11.08 3.70
CA ALA A 247 7.25 -9.78 3.20
C ALA A 247 7.84 -9.98 1.79
N LEU A 248 7.03 -9.71 0.77
CA LEU A 248 7.26 -10.11 -0.61
C LEU A 248 7.69 -8.91 -1.47
N SER A 249 8.88 -8.98 -2.05
CA SER A 249 9.47 -7.87 -2.80
C SER A 249 9.15 -7.97 -4.30
N VAL A 250 8.80 -6.83 -4.90
CA VAL A 250 8.78 -6.61 -6.35
C VAL A 250 9.69 -5.40 -6.61
N CYS A 251 10.97 -5.64 -6.87
CA CYS A 251 11.98 -4.60 -6.72
C CYS A 251 13.19 -4.73 -7.65
N GLY A 252 13.21 -5.68 -8.58
CA GLY A 252 14.35 -5.92 -9.43
C GLY A 252 15.61 -6.35 -8.67
N ASP A 253 15.44 -7.01 -7.50
CA ASP A 253 16.55 -7.42 -6.60
C ASP A 253 17.39 -6.21 -6.15
N THR A 254 16.73 -5.25 -5.50
CA THR A 254 17.42 -4.10 -4.89
C THR A 254 18.03 -4.51 -3.55
N ASN A 255 19.35 -4.34 -3.42
CA ASN A 255 20.15 -4.73 -2.25
C ASN A 255 20.48 -3.54 -1.34
N MET A 256 20.36 -2.31 -1.83
CA MET A 256 20.68 -1.08 -1.12
C MET A 256 19.77 0.06 -1.57
N LEU A 257 19.35 0.90 -0.61
CA LEU A 257 18.65 2.15 -0.87
C LEU A 257 19.59 3.32 -0.66
N SER A 258 19.71 4.18 -1.66
CA SER A 258 20.61 5.35 -1.67
C SER A 258 19.83 6.67 -1.58
#